data_c40c3b82c13a578db44aa90cb1ec0897
#
_entry.id   c40c3b82c13a578db44aa90cb1ec0897
#
_cell.length_a   1.000
_cell.length_b   1.000
_cell.length_c   1.000
_cell.angle_alpha   90.00
_cell.angle_beta   90.00
_cell.angle_gamma   90.00
#
_symmetry.space_group_name_H-M   'P 1'
#
loop_
_entity.id
_entity.type
_entity.pdbx_description
1 polymer ?
#
loop_
_entity_poly.entity_id
_entity_poly.type
_entity_poly.pdbx_seq_one_letter_code
_entity_poly.pdbx_strand_id
1 'polypeptide(L)'
;MNRQDTLKFWFDLENAPNVLFFEPIAKRLEEMNHTVYVTCRHYSDVPELARLYGIGGAAVGWHGGKSKLRKISVGLLRSLLLAKWAGRKKIDLAVGFGSRPLEVACALLRIPNATVFDYEHASKSALGLRFYNWLFAPEEVPNRHFAEKGIPQEKIIKYRGLKEEVYTGVYKFNTDSLKHVEYNQNKVIVTIRPPATKATYHNHLGEIICRRVLEIIVRDPSVVAMFLRRDGDSTFDEFLQYENIKPVTVPVKGLDLIIKSDLVISGGGTMVREAAALGIPAYSIFAGKKGAVDDRLSREGRLVLIRKPEDVAQIRFVKRDKQPCRSDKNGCVLQFFVDEFVRLARQTCSQGDKGK
;
A
#
# COMPACT_ATOMS: atom_id res chain seq x y z
N MET A 1 -23.79 17.96 -23.52
CA MET A 1 -22.65 17.86 -22.60
C MET A 1 -21.38 17.91 -23.41
N ASN A 2 -20.58 18.96 -23.20
CA ASN A 2 -19.32 19.14 -23.91
C ASN A 2 -18.35 18.00 -23.59
N ARG A 3 -17.59 17.53 -24.57
CA ARG A 3 -16.54 16.49 -24.40
C ARG A 3 -15.44 16.85 -23.39
N GLN A 4 -15.41 18.09 -22.90
CA GLN A 4 -14.47 18.61 -21.91
C GLN A 4 -14.84 18.27 -20.45
N ASP A 5 -16.04 17.74 -20.18
CA ASP A 5 -16.49 17.50 -18.79
C ASP A 5 -16.20 16.10 -18.25
N THR A 6 -16.05 15.08 -19.12
CA THR A 6 -15.83 13.69 -18.70
C THR A 6 -14.41 13.24 -19.05
N LEU A 7 -13.54 13.14 -18.04
CA LEU A 7 -12.17 12.64 -18.15
C LEU A 7 -12.13 11.12 -17.99
N LYS A 8 -11.09 10.48 -18.56
CA LYS A 8 -10.85 9.04 -18.53
C LYS A 8 -9.55 8.72 -17.82
N PHE A 9 -9.65 8.10 -16.68
CA PHE A 9 -8.53 7.67 -15.86
C PHE A 9 -8.23 6.19 -16.03
N TRP A 10 -6.97 5.81 -15.89
CA TRP A 10 -6.55 4.41 -15.88
C TRP A 10 -5.66 4.14 -14.67
N PHE A 11 -6.11 3.25 -13.76
CA PHE A 11 -5.35 2.79 -12.61
C PHE A 11 -4.82 1.38 -12.82
N ASP A 12 -3.54 1.15 -12.49
CA ASP A 12 -2.90 -0.17 -12.59
C ASP A 12 -2.51 -0.70 -11.20
N LEU A 13 -3.15 -1.81 -10.81
CA LEU A 13 -3.01 -2.42 -9.50
C LEU A 13 -1.98 -3.55 -9.54
N GLU A 14 -0.79 -3.33 -9.03
CA GLU A 14 0.27 -4.34 -8.99
C GLU A 14 0.31 -5.16 -7.70
N ASN A 15 -0.14 -4.59 -6.59
CA ASN A 15 -0.06 -5.19 -5.26
C ASN A 15 -1.32 -4.88 -4.45
N ALA A 16 -1.60 -5.69 -3.41
CA ALA A 16 -2.76 -5.52 -2.54
C ALA A 16 -2.95 -4.09 -1.98
N PRO A 17 -1.92 -3.36 -1.49
CA PRO A 17 -2.10 -1.97 -1.04
C PRO A 17 -2.58 -1.00 -2.12
N ASN A 18 -2.36 -1.30 -3.40
CA ASN A 18 -2.84 -0.44 -4.48
C ASN A 18 -4.36 -0.49 -4.61
N VAL A 19 -4.98 -1.62 -4.32
CA VAL A 19 -6.44 -1.78 -4.31
C VAL A 19 -7.07 -0.79 -3.33
N LEU A 20 -6.60 -0.79 -2.09
CA LEU A 20 -7.08 0.09 -1.02
C LEU A 20 -6.87 1.57 -1.36
N PHE A 21 -5.72 1.90 -1.95
CA PHE A 21 -5.40 3.28 -2.31
C PHE A 21 -6.26 3.81 -3.45
N PHE A 22 -6.44 3.02 -4.52
CA PHE A 22 -7.15 3.50 -5.72
C PHE A 22 -8.68 3.37 -5.62
N GLU A 23 -9.23 2.50 -4.78
CA GLU A 23 -10.68 2.30 -4.64
C GLU A 23 -11.42 3.60 -4.30
N PRO A 24 -11.11 4.32 -3.21
CA PRO A 24 -11.86 5.54 -2.87
C PRO A 24 -11.61 6.67 -3.87
N ILE A 25 -10.44 6.72 -4.51
CA ILE A 25 -10.14 7.70 -5.57
C ILE A 25 -11.00 7.40 -6.80
N ALA A 26 -11.06 6.13 -7.24
CA ALA A 26 -11.87 5.70 -8.37
C ALA A 26 -13.34 6.05 -8.15
N LYS A 27 -13.87 5.68 -6.99
CA LYS A 27 -15.25 5.99 -6.61
C LYS A 27 -15.54 7.49 -6.62
N ARG A 28 -14.63 8.31 -6.08
CA ARG A 28 -14.80 9.75 -6.06
C ARG A 28 -14.78 10.37 -7.46
N LEU A 29 -13.91 9.87 -8.35
CA LEU A 29 -13.87 10.30 -9.75
C LEU A 29 -15.15 9.89 -10.51
N GLU A 30 -15.68 8.69 -10.26
CA GLU A 30 -16.94 8.23 -10.85
C GLU A 30 -18.14 9.05 -10.35
N GLU A 31 -18.18 9.41 -9.07
CA GLU A 31 -19.19 10.34 -8.50
C GLU A 31 -19.12 11.73 -9.15
N MET A 32 -17.95 12.13 -9.66
CA MET A 32 -17.75 13.36 -10.43
C MET A 32 -18.04 13.18 -11.93
N ASN A 33 -18.68 12.08 -12.34
CA ASN A 33 -18.99 11.71 -13.74
C ASN A 33 -17.77 11.51 -14.64
N HIS A 34 -16.63 11.13 -14.08
CA HIS A 34 -15.46 10.69 -14.83
C HIS A 34 -15.50 9.18 -15.08
N THR A 35 -14.77 8.71 -16.08
CA THR A 35 -14.67 7.27 -16.37
C THR A 35 -13.37 6.73 -15.79
N VAL A 36 -13.45 5.65 -15.01
CA VAL A 36 -12.27 4.99 -14.47
C VAL A 36 -12.12 3.60 -15.08
N TYR A 37 -10.95 3.34 -15.64
CA TYR A 37 -10.52 2.04 -16.10
C TYR A 37 -9.49 1.46 -15.10
N VAL A 38 -9.62 0.18 -14.80
CA VAL A 38 -8.71 -0.49 -13.87
C VAL A 38 -8.11 -1.73 -14.53
N THR A 39 -6.81 -1.88 -14.36
CA THR A 39 -6.10 -3.14 -14.66
C THR A 39 -5.45 -3.66 -13.39
N CYS A 40 -5.38 -4.98 -13.26
CA CYS A 40 -4.67 -5.62 -12.18
C CYS A 40 -3.74 -6.71 -12.71
N ARG A 41 -2.70 -7.02 -11.95
CA ARG A 41 -1.81 -8.13 -12.25
C ARG A 41 -2.32 -9.41 -11.58
N HIS A 42 -2.27 -10.55 -12.30
CA HIS A 42 -2.45 -11.86 -11.66
C HIS A 42 -1.26 -12.15 -10.73
N TYR A 43 -1.39 -11.73 -9.49
CA TYR A 43 -0.38 -11.97 -8.46
C TYR A 43 -1.02 -11.93 -7.07
N SER A 44 -0.80 -13.01 -6.28
CA SER A 44 -1.39 -13.15 -4.94
C SER A 44 -2.89 -12.83 -4.97
N ASP A 45 -3.42 -12.19 -3.97
CA ASP A 45 -4.84 -11.93 -3.77
C ASP A 45 -5.34 -10.64 -4.47
N VAL A 46 -4.52 -10.00 -5.35
CA VAL A 46 -4.88 -8.69 -5.94
C VAL A 46 -6.22 -8.73 -6.70
N PRO A 47 -6.50 -9.70 -7.59
CA PRO A 47 -7.79 -9.76 -8.28
C PRO A 47 -8.97 -10.03 -7.35
N GLU A 48 -8.77 -10.85 -6.32
CA GLU A 48 -9.80 -11.17 -5.33
C GLU A 48 -10.08 -9.99 -4.42
N LEU A 49 -9.01 -9.32 -3.97
CA LEU A 49 -9.10 -8.13 -3.17
C LEU A 49 -9.79 -6.98 -3.94
N ALA A 50 -9.45 -6.80 -5.22
CA ALA A 50 -10.11 -5.82 -6.07
C ALA A 50 -11.64 -6.08 -6.15
N ARG A 51 -12.06 -7.35 -6.29
CA ARG A 51 -13.47 -7.73 -6.23
C ARG A 51 -14.10 -7.47 -4.86
N LEU A 52 -13.41 -7.82 -3.78
CA LEU A 52 -13.88 -7.62 -2.40
C LEU A 52 -14.11 -6.14 -2.07
N TYR A 53 -13.30 -5.25 -2.64
CA TYR A 53 -13.44 -3.80 -2.46
C TYR A 53 -14.32 -3.13 -3.53
N GLY A 54 -14.86 -3.90 -4.49
CA GLY A 54 -15.75 -3.36 -5.53
C GLY A 54 -15.04 -2.52 -6.60
N ILE A 55 -13.71 -2.52 -6.64
CA ILE A 55 -12.95 -1.89 -7.70
C ILE A 55 -12.71 -2.92 -8.82
N GLY A 56 -13.65 -3.01 -9.76
CA GLY A 56 -13.56 -3.92 -10.90
C GLY A 56 -12.36 -3.61 -11.78
N GLY A 57 -11.65 -4.65 -12.26
CA GLY A 57 -10.48 -4.44 -13.13
C GLY A 57 -10.22 -5.59 -14.07
N ALA A 58 -9.66 -5.29 -15.25
CA ALA A 58 -9.17 -6.30 -16.17
C ALA A 58 -7.85 -6.90 -15.65
N ALA A 59 -7.81 -8.21 -15.50
CA ALA A 59 -6.57 -8.90 -15.14
C ALA A 59 -5.64 -9.00 -16.34
N VAL A 60 -4.47 -8.33 -16.30
CA VAL A 60 -3.52 -8.23 -17.40
C VAL A 60 -2.13 -8.64 -16.94
N GLY A 61 -1.63 -9.74 -17.50
CA GLY A 61 -0.30 -10.29 -17.21
C GLY A 61 -0.15 -10.90 -15.83
N TRP A 62 1.03 -11.41 -15.53
CA TRP A 62 1.35 -12.15 -14.31
C TRP A 62 2.70 -11.72 -13.71
N HIS A 63 3.06 -12.28 -12.55
CA HIS A 63 4.33 -11.99 -11.89
C HIS A 63 5.49 -12.83 -12.45
N GLY A 64 6.65 -12.21 -12.70
CA GLY A 64 7.83 -12.87 -13.29
C GLY A 64 8.62 -13.81 -12.38
N GLY A 65 8.16 -14.08 -11.12
CA GLY A 65 8.87 -14.97 -10.19
C GLY A 65 10.14 -14.32 -9.60
N LYS A 66 11.15 -15.15 -9.25
CA LYS A 66 12.38 -14.68 -8.57
C LYS A 66 13.49 -14.26 -9.53
N SER A 67 13.57 -14.84 -10.72
CA SER A 67 14.62 -14.59 -11.72
C SER A 67 14.57 -13.14 -12.26
N LYS A 68 15.72 -12.45 -12.31
CA LYS A 68 15.83 -11.09 -12.86
C LYS A 68 15.47 -11.03 -14.35
N LEU A 69 15.97 -11.97 -15.16
CA LEU A 69 15.71 -12.03 -16.60
C LEU A 69 14.22 -12.28 -16.86
N ARG A 70 13.62 -13.25 -16.16
CA ARG A 70 12.19 -13.54 -16.27
C ARG A 70 11.32 -12.35 -15.82
N LYS A 71 11.72 -11.59 -14.80
CA LYS A 71 11.03 -10.36 -14.39
C LYS A 71 11.04 -9.32 -15.51
N ILE A 72 12.15 -9.18 -16.24
CA ILE A 72 12.27 -8.22 -17.34
C ILE A 72 11.38 -8.68 -18.52
N SER A 73 11.49 -9.94 -18.97
CA SER A 73 10.72 -10.45 -20.11
C SER A 73 9.22 -10.43 -19.84
N VAL A 74 8.78 -10.87 -18.67
CA VAL A 74 7.36 -10.83 -18.26
C VAL A 74 6.87 -9.38 -18.12
N GLY A 75 7.72 -8.48 -17.61
CA GLY A 75 7.41 -7.05 -17.51
C GLY A 75 7.20 -6.41 -18.89
N LEU A 76 8.07 -6.69 -19.86
CA LEU A 76 7.94 -6.20 -21.24
C LEU A 76 6.67 -6.76 -21.92
N LEU A 77 6.43 -8.06 -21.78
CA LEU A 77 5.21 -8.68 -22.31
C LEU A 77 3.96 -8.03 -21.68
N ARG A 78 3.96 -7.80 -20.37
CA ARG A 78 2.86 -7.12 -19.68
C ARG A 78 2.66 -5.70 -20.23
N SER A 79 3.74 -4.97 -20.51
CA SER A 79 3.66 -3.64 -21.10
C SER A 79 2.93 -3.66 -22.46
N LEU A 80 3.24 -4.62 -23.31
CA LEU A 80 2.58 -4.79 -24.61
C LEU A 80 1.09 -5.16 -24.45
N LEU A 81 0.77 -6.06 -23.52
CA LEU A 81 -0.61 -6.44 -23.22
C LEU A 81 -1.42 -5.26 -22.68
N LEU A 82 -0.84 -4.44 -21.80
CA LEU A 82 -1.44 -3.22 -21.29
C LEU A 82 -1.64 -2.20 -22.40
N ALA A 83 -0.65 -2.00 -23.28
CA ALA A 83 -0.76 -1.13 -24.43
C ALA A 83 -1.89 -1.57 -25.40
N LYS A 84 -1.98 -2.87 -25.71
CA LYS A 84 -3.07 -3.43 -26.51
C LYS A 84 -4.44 -3.19 -25.86
N TRP A 85 -4.53 -3.38 -24.54
CA TRP A 85 -5.78 -3.20 -23.78
C TRP A 85 -6.22 -1.73 -23.74
N ALA A 86 -5.28 -0.80 -23.59
CA ALA A 86 -5.54 0.63 -23.45
C ALA A 86 -5.73 1.36 -24.80
N GLY A 87 -5.17 0.85 -25.91
CA GLY A 87 -5.00 1.55 -27.18
C GLY A 87 -6.25 2.16 -27.82
N ARG A 88 -7.46 1.68 -27.47
CA ARG A 88 -8.73 2.23 -27.99
C ARG A 88 -9.53 3.05 -26.96
N LYS A 89 -9.02 3.23 -25.75
CA LYS A 89 -9.80 3.81 -24.63
C LYS A 89 -9.73 5.32 -24.51
N LYS A 90 -8.79 5.99 -25.21
CA LYS A 90 -8.59 7.45 -25.16
C LYS A 90 -8.44 7.95 -23.71
N ILE A 91 -7.44 7.40 -23.00
CA ILE A 91 -7.15 7.70 -21.60
C ILE A 91 -6.50 9.07 -21.50
N ASP A 92 -6.98 9.91 -20.58
CA ASP A 92 -6.46 11.26 -20.35
C ASP A 92 -5.32 11.25 -19.31
N LEU A 93 -5.37 10.36 -18.32
CA LEU A 93 -4.31 10.16 -17.33
C LEU A 93 -4.27 8.70 -16.86
N ALA A 94 -3.09 8.10 -16.90
CA ALA A 94 -2.84 6.81 -16.26
C ALA A 94 -2.07 7.01 -14.95
N VAL A 95 -2.40 6.23 -13.91
CA VAL A 95 -1.71 6.31 -12.62
C VAL A 95 -1.37 4.91 -12.10
N GLY A 96 -0.14 4.74 -11.65
CA GLY A 96 0.34 3.51 -11.03
C GLY A 96 1.11 3.76 -9.75
N PHE A 97 1.43 2.69 -9.04
CA PHE A 97 2.26 2.71 -7.84
C PHE A 97 3.61 2.05 -8.15
N GLY A 98 4.48 2.77 -8.89
CA GLY A 98 5.75 2.26 -9.37
C GLY A 98 5.61 1.13 -10.41
N SER A 99 4.51 1.12 -11.18
CA SER A 99 4.25 0.12 -12.22
C SER A 99 5.02 0.43 -13.51
N ARG A 100 6.20 -0.18 -13.67
CA ARG A 100 6.99 -0.04 -14.89
C ARG A 100 6.26 -0.52 -16.15
N PRO A 101 5.52 -1.65 -16.13
CA PRO A 101 4.77 -2.06 -17.28
C PRO A 101 3.74 -1.02 -17.73
N LEU A 102 3.08 -0.34 -16.77
CA LEU A 102 2.19 0.78 -17.09
C LEU A 102 2.94 1.93 -17.73
N GLU A 103 4.06 2.37 -17.13
CA GLU A 103 4.87 3.48 -17.62
C GLU A 103 5.34 3.23 -19.07
N VAL A 104 5.82 2.03 -19.37
CA VAL A 104 6.22 1.63 -20.74
C VAL A 104 5.03 1.61 -21.69
N ALA A 105 3.89 1.06 -21.29
CA ALA A 105 2.67 1.04 -22.10
C ALA A 105 2.18 2.46 -22.41
N CYS A 106 2.22 3.34 -21.43
CA CYS A 106 1.87 4.76 -21.61
C CYS A 106 2.82 5.48 -22.56
N ALA A 107 4.13 5.22 -22.46
CA ALA A 107 5.11 5.78 -23.39
C ALA A 107 4.85 5.35 -24.84
N LEU A 108 4.54 4.07 -25.07
CA LEU A 108 4.21 3.54 -26.39
C LEU A 108 2.94 4.16 -26.99
N LEU A 109 1.96 4.47 -26.15
CA LEU A 109 0.66 5.02 -26.57
C LEU A 109 0.59 6.56 -26.46
N ARG A 110 1.65 7.20 -25.96
CA ARG A 110 1.68 8.64 -25.63
C ARG A 110 0.59 9.07 -24.67
N ILE A 111 0.25 8.18 -23.72
CA ILE A 111 -0.70 8.46 -22.64
C ILE A 111 0.06 9.15 -21.50
N PRO A 112 -0.39 10.35 -21.06
CA PRO A 112 0.15 11.00 -19.88
C PRO A 112 0.00 10.11 -18.66
N ASN A 113 1.05 10.03 -17.82
CA ASN A 113 1.00 9.14 -16.69
C ASN A 113 1.70 9.70 -15.45
N ALA A 114 1.20 9.29 -14.29
CA ALA A 114 1.77 9.60 -13.01
C ALA A 114 2.09 8.32 -12.23
N THR A 115 3.11 8.39 -11.39
CA THR A 115 3.45 7.31 -10.47
C THR A 115 3.40 7.82 -9.03
N VAL A 116 2.89 7.00 -8.12
CA VAL A 116 2.88 7.28 -6.69
C VAL A 116 4.05 6.55 -6.03
N PHE A 117 4.64 7.19 -5.04
CA PHE A 117 5.83 6.73 -4.37
C PHE A 117 5.70 6.98 -2.86
N ASP A 118 6.16 6.05 -2.02
CA ASP A 118 5.99 6.14 -0.56
C ASP A 118 7.21 5.70 0.26
N TYR A 119 8.27 5.18 -0.42
CA TYR A 119 9.45 4.69 0.27
C TYR A 119 10.72 4.91 -0.56
N GLU A 120 11.58 5.81 -0.10
CA GLU A 120 12.77 6.30 -0.80
C GLU A 120 13.88 5.26 -0.96
N HIS A 121 13.88 4.20 -0.15
CA HIS A 121 14.84 3.11 -0.22
C HIS A 121 14.35 1.92 -1.05
N ALA A 122 13.17 2.01 -1.67
CA ALA A 122 12.77 1.04 -2.68
C ALA A 122 13.83 0.92 -3.77
N SER A 123 14.01 -0.27 -4.31
CA SER A 123 15.14 -0.59 -5.18
C SER A 123 15.35 0.49 -6.26
N LYS A 124 16.62 0.81 -6.57
CA LYS A 124 17.02 1.77 -7.63
C LYS A 124 16.26 1.57 -8.94
N SER A 125 15.82 0.34 -9.16
CA SER A 125 15.05 -0.04 -10.35
C SER A 125 13.61 0.50 -10.37
N ALA A 126 12.99 0.86 -9.24
CA ALA A 126 11.63 1.39 -9.21
C ALA A 126 11.54 2.81 -9.79
N LEU A 127 12.62 3.59 -9.72
CA LEU A 127 12.73 4.93 -10.29
C LEU A 127 13.49 4.94 -11.63
N GLY A 128 13.88 3.77 -12.15
CA GLY A 128 14.91 3.65 -13.19
C GLY A 128 14.46 3.93 -14.62
N LEU A 129 13.18 3.84 -14.95
CA LEU A 129 12.72 3.99 -16.34
C LEU A 129 12.26 5.40 -16.69
N ARG A 130 11.90 6.24 -15.71
CA ARG A 130 11.55 7.66 -15.90
C ARG A 130 10.54 7.96 -17.02
N PHE A 131 9.71 6.99 -17.40
CA PHE A 131 8.68 7.17 -18.42
C PHE A 131 7.38 7.78 -17.88
N TYR A 132 7.39 8.22 -16.61
CA TYR A 132 6.28 8.97 -16.04
C TYR A 132 6.44 10.49 -16.29
N ASN A 133 5.32 11.17 -16.38
CA ASN A 133 5.27 12.62 -16.48
C ASN A 133 5.36 13.27 -15.10
N TRP A 134 4.69 12.67 -14.08
CA TRP A 134 4.66 13.17 -12.72
C TRP A 134 4.91 12.08 -11.69
N LEU A 135 5.55 12.47 -10.59
CA LEU A 135 5.86 11.63 -9.44
C LEU A 135 5.23 12.22 -8.18
N PHE A 136 4.28 11.53 -7.60
CA PHE A 136 3.73 11.87 -6.28
C PHE A 136 4.60 11.29 -5.19
N ALA A 137 5.07 12.13 -4.27
CA ALA A 137 5.95 11.73 -3.18
C ALA A 137 5.54 12.37 -1.85
N PRO A 138 5.73 11.67 -0.70
CA PRO A 138 5.52 12.27 0.61
C PRO A 138 6.39 13.54 0.79
N GLU A 139 5.85 14.56 1.46
CA GLU A 139 6.61 15.80 1.71
C GLU A 139 7.88 15.57 2.53
N GLU A 140 7.88 14.51 3.36
CA GLU A 140 9.00 14.12 4.22
C GLU A 140 10.24 13.66 3.45
N VAL A 141 10.06 13.13 2.24
CA VAL A 141 11.18 12.67 1.42
C VAL A 141 11.92 13.88 0.86
N PRO A 142 13.19 14.12 1.20
CA PRO A 142 13.92 15.31 0.77
C PRO A 142 14.09 15.37 -0.77
N ASN A 143 14.01 16.56 -1.34
CA ASN A 143 14.19 16.76 -2.79
C ASN A 143 15.56 16.28 -3.30
N ARG A 144 16.61 16.38 -2.46
CA ARG A 144 17.95 15.85 -2.78
C ARG A 144 17.93 14.37 -3.17
N HIS A 145 17.04 13.57 -2.55
CA HIS A 145 16.91 12.15 -2.85
C HIS A 145 16.48 11.89 -4.30
N PHE A 146 15.63 12.75 -4.84
CA PHE A 146 15.18 12.68 -6.23
C PHE A 146 16.23 13.25 -7.18
N ALA A 147 16.88 14.34 -6.80
CA ALA A 147 17.97 14.96 -7.56
C ALA A 147 19.16 13.99 -7.74
N GLU A 148 19.56 13.27 -6.69
CA GLU A 148 20.61 12.23 -6.75
C GLU A 148 20.27 11.10 -7.73
N LYS A 149 18.98 10.87 -7.99
CA LYS A 149 18.47 9.91 -8.99
C LYS A 149 18.22 10.55 -10.36
N GLY A 150 18.55 11.83 -10.51
CA GLY A 150 18.35 12.61 -11.73
C GLY A 150 16.87 12.77 -12.10
N ILE A 151 15.98 12.87 -11.12
CA ILE A 151 14.55 13.15 -11.33
C ILE A 151 14.37 14.67 -11.26
N PRO A 152 13.86 15.31 -12.33
CA PRO A 152 13.63 16.74 -12.37
C PRO A 152 12.59 17.17 -11.33
N GLN A 153 12.84 18.29 -10.67
CA GLN A 153 11.97 18.74 -9.58
C GLN A 153 10.57 19.12 -10.06
N GLU A 154 10.44 19.60 -11.29
CA GLU A 154 9.16 19.96 -11.93
C GLU A 154 8.22 18.77 -12.14
N LYS A 155 8.74 17.55 -12.10
CA LYS A 155 7.95 16.32 -12.16
C LYS A 155 7.43 15.87 -10.80
N ILE A 156 7.91 16.46 -9.71
CA ILE A 156 7.63 15.99 -8.35
C ILE A 156 6.47 16.78 -7.76
N ILE A 157 5.41 16.07 -7.39
CA ILE A 157 4.25 16.61 -6.68
C ILE A 157 4.30 16.05 -5.26
N LYS A 158 4.51 16.93 -4.29
CA LYS A 158 4.56 16.55 -2.87
C LYS A 158 3.16 16.49 -2.29
N TYR A 159 2.88 15.40 -1.54
CA TYR A 159 1.65 15.30 -0.77
C TYR A 159 1.95 15.28 0.74
N ARG A 160 1.07 15.91 1.49
CA ARG A 160 1.12 15.94 2.95
C ARG A 160 0.25 14.83 3.53
N GLY A 161 0.67 14.24 4.64
CA GLY A 161 -0.05 13.15 5.28
C GLY A 161 0.46 11.77 4.89
N LEU A 162 -0.36 10.74 5.08
CA LEU A 162 -0.04 9.36 4.75
C LEU A 162 -0.86 8.92 3.53
N LYS A 163 -0.25 8.16 2.62
CA LYS A 163 -1.04 7.53 1.54
C LYS A 163 -2.15 6.61 2.08
N GLU A 164 -1.92 6.05 3.25
CA GLU A 164 -2.88 5.21 3.95
C GLU A 164 -4.12 6.03 4.40
N GLU A 165 -3.98 7.33 4.61
CA GLU A 165 -5.10 8.22 4.96
C GLU A 165 -6.10 8.40 3.82
N VAL A 166 -5.70 8.15 2.56
CA VAL A 166 -6.60 8.13 1.39
C VAL A 166 -7.80 7.22 1.64
N TYR A 167 -7.58 6.06 2.24
CA TYR A 167 -8.63 5.06 2.45
C TYR A 167 -9.04 4.89 3.91
N THR A 168 -8.13 5.06 4.88
CA THR A 168 -8.50 4.91 6.30
C THR A 168 -9.45 6.01 6.76
N GLY A 169 -9.37 7.21 6.18
CA GLY A 169 -10.28 8.33 6.46
C GLY A 169 -11.74 8.04 6.16
N VAL A 170 -12.01 7.31 5.08
CA VAL A 170 -13.35 7.00 4.59
C VAL A 170 -13.79 5.55 4.84
N TYR A 171 -12.92 4.72 5.41
CA TYR A 171 -13.18 3.30 5.62
C TYR A 171 -14.33 3.07 6.62
N LYS A 172 -15.25 2.18 6.23
CA LYS A 172 -16.33 1.73 7.11
C LYS A 172 -15.97 0.34 7.67
N PHE A 173 -15.79 0.29 8.98
CA PHE A 173 -15.54 -0.95 9.70
C PHE A 173 -16.73 -1.91 9.58
N ASN A 174 -16.42 -3.18 9.32
CA ASN A 174 -17.41 -4.25 9.29
C ASN A 174 -16.98 -5.42 10.18
N THR A 175 -17.66 -5.60 11.30
CA THR A 175 -17.43 -6.71 12.22
C THR A 175 -17.70 -8.08 11.60
N ASP A 176 -18.60 -8.15 10.61
CA ASP A 176 -18.96 -9.41 9.96
C ASP A 176 -17.79 -10.04 9.20
N SER A 177 -16.85 -9.23 8.74
CA SER A 177 -15.65 -9.71 8.07
C SER A 177 -14.76 -10.58 9.00
N LEU A 178 -14.92 -10.44 10.31
CA LEU A 178 -14.12 -11.12 11.34
C LEU A 178 -14.83 -12.30 12.01
N LYS A 179 -16.03 -12.70 11.53
CA LYS A 179 -16.81 -13.81 12.14
C LYS A 179 -16.04 -15.13 12.20
N HIS A 180 -15.10 -15.34 11.30
CA HIS A 180 -14.29 -16.57 11.22
C HIS A 180 -12.89 -16.41 11.83
N VAL A 181 -12.59 -15.27 12.46
CA VAL A 181 -11.33 -15.03 13.14
C VAL A 181 -11.50 -15.30 14.64
N GLU A 182 -10.75 -16.27 15.16
CA GLU A 182 -10.79 -16.59 16.58
C GLU A 182 -10.01 -15.56 17.39
N TYR A 183 -10.67 -14.90 18.32
CA TYR A 183 -10.05 -14.04 19.33
C TYR A 183 -10.93 -13.91 20.57
N ASN A 184 -10.30 -13.68 21.72
CA ASN A 184 -10.99 -13.44 22.98
C ASN A 184 -11.02 -11.93 23.29
N GLN A 185 -12.23 -11.36 23.36
CA GLN A 185 -12.41 -9.91 23.61
C GLN A 185 -11.94 -9.46 24.99
N ASN A 186 -11.83 -10.37 25.95
CA ASN A 186 -11.36 -10.07 27.32
C ASN A 186 -9.83 -9.98 27.41
N LYS A 187 -9.12 -10.52 26.41
CA LYS A 187 -7.66 -10.46 26.31
C LYS A 187 -7.21 -9.23 25.50
N VAL A 188 -5.96 -8.84 25.64
CA VAL A 188 -5.31 -7.86 24.75
C VAL A 188 -5.18 -8.49 23.36
N ILE A 189 -5.78 -7.87 22.36
CA ILE A 189 -5.79 -8.37 20.99
C ILE A 189 -4.65 -7.70 20.21
N VAL A 190 -3.74 -8.52 19.69
CA VAL A 190 -2.60 -8.09 18.89
C VAL A 190 -2.74 -8.58 17.46
N THR A 191 -2.67 -7.70 16.47
CA THR A 191 -2.46 -8.15 15.08
C THR A 191 -0.97 -8.21 14.79
N ILE A 192 -0.47 -9.38 14.38
CA ILE A 192 0.93 -9.59 14.01
C ILE A 192 1.03 -10.00 12.54
N ARG A 193 1.87 -9.28 11.79
CA ARG A 193 2.30 -9.68 10.45
C ARG A 193 3.81 -9.81 10.41
N PRO A 194 4.37 -11.02 10.24
CA PRO A 194 5.81 -11.26 10.27
C PRO A 194 6.54 -10.55 9.10
N PRO A 195 7.88 -10.40 9.17
CA PRO A 195 8.69 -9.92 8.07
C PRO A 195 8.50 -10.74 6.80
N ALA A 196 8.76 -10.13 5.63
CA ALA A 196 8.73 -10.83 4.35
C ALA A 196 10.05 -11.55 4.10
N THR A 197 10.18 -12.79 4.59
CA THR A 197 11.41 -13.60 4.51
C THR A 197 11.87 -13.89 3.06
N LYS A 198 10.93 -13.93 2.11
CA LYS A 198 11.19 -14.16 0.68
C LYS A 198 11.41 -12.89 -0.15
N ALA A 199 11.36 -11.69 0.49
CA ALA A 199 11.57 -10.43 -0.21
C ALA A 199 13.06 -10.15 -0.49
N THR A 200 13.35 -9.39 -1.53
CA THR A 200 14.74 -8.99 -1.88
C THR A 200 15.39 -8.06 -0.85
N TYR A 201 14.59 -7.43 0.01
CA TYR A 201 15.02 -6.58 1.13
C TYR A 201 14.98 -7.30 2.47
N HIS A 202 14.87 -8.63 2.45
CA HIS A 202 14.86 -9.45 3.65
C HIS A 202 16.10 -9.21 4.52
N ASN A 203 15.86 -9.13 5.83
CA ASN A 203 16.91 -8.99 6.83
C ASN A 203 16.59 -9.97 7.98
N HIS A 204 17.52 -10.86 8.25
CA HIS A 204 17.40 -11.89 9.31
C HIS A 204 17.16 -11.28 10.69
N LEU A 205 17.62 -10.06 10.96
CA LEU A 205 17.34 -9.37 12.21
C LEU A 205 15.82 -9.17 12.46
N GLY A 206 15.05 -8.95 11.38
CA GLY A 206 13.57 -8.86 11.50
C GLY A 206 12.93 -10.17 11.97
N GLU A 207 13.49 -11.32 11.57
CA GLU A 207 13.03 -12.63 12.05
C GLU A 207 13.34 -12.82 13.52
N ILE A 208 14.56 -12.49 13.97
CA ILE A 208 14.98 -12.58 15.37
C ILE A 208 14.05 -11.72 16.24
N ILE A 209 13.78 -10.47 15.83
CA ILE A 209 12.87 -9.58 16.55
C ILE A 209 11.46 -10.18 16.60
N CYS A 210 10.93 -10.66 15.46
CA CYS A 210 9.59 -11.26 15.40
C CYS A 210 9.46 -12.47 16.32
N ARG A 211 10.46 -13.36 16.31
CA ARG A 211 10.53 -14.52 17.19
C ARG A 211 10.51 -14.12 18.66
N ARG A 212 11.28 -13.11 19.02
CA ARG A 212 11.30 -12.58 20.40
C ARG A 212 9.96 -12.03 20.84
N VAL A 213 9.25 -11.31 19.94
CA VAL A 213 7.88 -10.84 20.20
C VAL A 213 6.93 -12.02 20.46
N LEU A 214 6.96 -13.04 19.60
CA LEU A 214 6.09 -14.21 19.72
C LEU A 214 6.38 -14.99 21.02
N GLU A 215 7.64 -15.15 21.43
CA GLU A 215 8.03 -15.77 22.70
C GLU A 215 7.45 -15.04 23.92
N ILE A 216 7.39 -13.70 23.88
CA ILE A 216 6.77 -12.92 24.96
C ILE A 216 5.27 -13.16 24.98
N ILE A 217 4.60 -13.11 23.82
CA ILE A 217 3.15 -13.31 23.73
C ILE A 217 2.77 -14.71 24.21
N VAL A 218 3.51 -15.74 23.81
CA VAL A 218 3.24 -17.13 24.24
C VAL A 218 3.23 -17.27 25.77
N ARG A 219 4.08 -16.52 26.48
CA ARG A 219 4.21 -16.55 27.94
C ARG A 219 3.15 -15.71 28.68
N ASP A 220 2.43 -14.84 27.96
CA ASP A 220 1.43 -13.95 28.55
C ASP A 220 0.00 -14.44 28.23
N PRO A 221 -0.69 -15.10 29.18
CA PRO A 221 -2.04 -15.62 28.96
C PRO A 221 -3.09 -14.50 28.80
N SER A 222 -2.76 -13.25 29.15
CA SER A 222 -3.66 -12.10 28.97
C SER A 222 -3.68 -11.55 27.55
N VAL A 223 -2.77 -12.02 26.67
CA VAL A 223 -2.63 -11.59 25.29
C VAL A 223 -3.10 -12.67 24.32
N VAL A 224 -3.75 -12.27 23.22
CA VAL A 224 -4.05 -13.11 22.07
C VAL A 224 -3.58 -12.44 20.80
N ALA A 225 -2.80 -13.14 19.97
CA ALA A 225 -2.29 -12.65 18.72
C ALA A 225 -3.09 -13.21 17.53
N MET A 226 -3.67 -12.33 16.71
CA MET A 226 -4.16 -12.65 15.37
C MET A 226 -2.97 -12.63 14.42
N PHE A 227 -2.52 -13.81 14.01
CA PHE A 227 -1.29 -14.00 13.24
C PHE A 227 -1.59 -14.06 11.74
N LEU A 228 -1.13 -13.03 11.00
CA LEU A 228 -1.30 -12.97 9.54
C LEU A 228 -0.10 -13.61 8.85
N ARG A 229 -0.22 -14.89 8.60
CA ARG A 229 0.79 -15.66 7.85
C ARG A 229 1.02 -15.04 6.47
N ARG A 230 2.25 -15.11 5.98
CA ARG A 230 2.57 -14.77 4.59
C ARG A 230 2.48 -16.00 3.71
N ASP A 231 2.00 -15.85 2.49
CA ASP A 231 1.80 -16.97 1.56
C ASP A 231 3.06 -17.81 1.39
N GLY A 232 2.92 -19.11 1.64
CA GLY A 232 3.99 -20.08 1.49
C GLY A 232 5.21 -19.85 2.41
N ASP A 233 5.04 -19.11 3.53
CA ASP A 233 6.07 -18.88 4.53
C ASP A 233 5.75 -19.62 5.82
N SER A 234 6.60 -20.57 6.20
CA SER A 234 6.47 -21.42 7.40
C SER A 234 7.46 -21.04 8.50
N THR A 235 8.18 -19.92 8.37
CA THR A 235 9.29 -19.52 9.28
C THR A 235 8.90 -19.43 10.74
N PHE A 236 7.61 -19.23 11.04
CA PHE A 236 7.10 -19.06 12.41
C PHE A 236 5.99 -20.06 12.76
N ASP A 237 5.83 -21.16 12.00
CA ASP A 237 4.74 -22.11 12.18
C ASP A 237 4.81 -22.86 13.52
N GLU A 238 6.00 -22.99 14.13
CA GLU A 238 6.17 -23.55 15.45
C GLU A 238 5.41 -22.79 16.56
N PHE A 239 5.08 -21.52 16.34
CA PHE A 239 4.29 -20.74 17.29
C PHE A 239 2.77 -21.01 17.18
N LEU A 240 2.30 -21.60 16.07
CA LEU A 240 0.87 -21.86 15.86
C LEU A 240 0.30 -22.98 16.75
N GLN A 241 1.15 -23.74 17.43
CA GLN A 241 0.74 -24.73 18.44
C GLN A 241 0.24 -24.09 19.75
N TYR A 242 0.57 -22.82 20.01
CA TYR A 242 0.18 -22.16 21.25
C TYR A 242 -1.21 -21.55 21.15
N GLU A 243 -2.02 -21.75 22.23
CA GLU A 243 -3.43 -21.37 22.24
C GLU A 243 -3.67 -19.88 22.01
N ASN A 244 -2.77 -19.02 22.44
CA ASN A 244 -2.88 -17.58 22.31
C ASN A 244 -2.29 -17.00 21.00
N ILE A 245 -1.82 -17.86 20.07
CA ILE A 245 -1.46 -17.50 18.71
C ILE A 245 -2.51 -18.04 17.74
N LYS A 246 -3.37 -17.19 17.23
CA LYS A 246 -4.49 -17.57 16.35
C LYS A 246 -4.16 -17.23 14.89
N PRO A 247 -3.93 -18.21 14.02
CA PRO A 247 -3.68 -17.93 12.61
C PRO A 247 -4.96 -17.40 11.94
N VAL A 248 -4.81 -16.35 11.15
CA VAL A 248 -5.87 -15.87 10.26
C VAL A 248 -5.77 -16.67 8.97
N THR A 249 -6.66 -17.63 8.78
CA THR A 249 -6.63 -18.62 7.67
C THR A 249 -7.57 -18.27 6.53
N VAL A 250 -8.46 -17.31 6.74
CA VAL A 250 -9.44 -16.85 5.74
C VAL A 250 -9.09 -15.47 5.24
N PRO A 251 -9.41 -15.12 3.98
CA PRO A 251 -9.26 -13.77 3.48
C PRO A 251 -10.10 -12.79 4.29
N VAL A 252 -9.47 -11.78 4.88
CA VAL A 252 -10.12 -10.73 5.66
C VAL A 252 -9.65 -9.35 5.21
N LYS A 253 -10.49 -8.35 5.43
CA LYS A 253 -10.05 -6.96 5.26
C LYS A 253 -9.07 -6.59 6.36
N GLY A 254 -7.81 -6.32 6.01
CA GLY A 254 -6.74 -6.04 6.97
C GLY A 254 -7.06 -4.87 7.91
N LEU A 255 -7.79 -3.85 7.42
CA LEU A 255 -8.22 -2.72 8.25
C LEU A 255 -9.20 -3.14 9.37
N ASP A 256 -10.08 -4.12 9.13
CA ASP A 256 -10.98 -4.62 10.17
C ASP A 256 -10.21 -5.31 11.30
N LEU A 257 -9.15 -6.09 10.96
CA LEU A 257 -8.24 -6.66 11.97
C LEU A 257 -7.54 -5.56 12.76
N ILE A 258 -7.00 -4.56 12.08
CA ILE A 258 -6.29 -3.43 12.71
C ILE A 258 -7.23 -2.70 13.68
N ILE A 259 -8.44 -2.35 13.25
CA ILE A 259 -9.43 -1.62 14.08
C ILE A 259 -9.84 -2.45 15.29
N LYS A 260 -9.94 -3.76 15.14
CA LYS A 260 -10.29 -4.69 16.24
C LYS A 260 -9.15 -4.88 17.24
N SER A 261 -7.91 -4.63 16.85
CA SER A 261 -6.73 -4.85 17.70
C SER A 261 -6.54 -3.75 18.74
N ASP A 262 -5.92 -4.11 19.85
CA ASP A 262 -5.42 -3.17 20.85
C ASP A 262 -4.06 -2.58 20.43
N LEU A 263 -3.26 -3.36 19.67
CA LEU A 263 -2.02 -2.91 19.05
C LEU A 263 -1.70 -3.72 17.79
N VAL A 264 -0.84 -3.18 16.93
CA VAL A 264 -0.39 -3.83 15.69
C VAL A 264 1.13 -3.92 15.66
N ILE A 265 1.65 -5.10 15.34
CA ILE A 265 3.08 -5.37 15.18
C ILE A 265 3.30 -5.89 13.76
N SER A 266 4.15 -5.25 12.97
CA SER A 266 4.39 -5.71 11.60
C SER A 266 5.83 -5.51 11.13
N GLY A 267 6.31 -6.51 10.39
CA GLY A 267 7.54 -6.44 9.61
C GLY A 267 7.38 -5.79 8.24
N GLY A 268 6.23 -5.14 7.97
CA GLY A 268 5.94 -4.40 6.74
C GLY A 268 5.42 -3.00 7.02
N GLY A 269 5.77 -2.02 6.17
CA GLY A 269 5.45 -0.61 6.38
C GLY A 269 3.96 -0.27 6.32
N THR A 270 3.20 -0.84 5.37
CA THR A 270 1.79 -0.46 5.14
C THR A 270 0.92 -0.66 6.37
N MET A 271 0.94 -1.86 6.98
CA MET A 271 0.04 -2.19 8.09
C MET A 271 0.30 -1.34 9.34
N VAL A 272 1.55 -1.01 9.65
CA VAL A 272 1.86 -0.12 10.80
C VAL A 272 1.49 1.33 10.52
N ARG A 273 1.57 1.78 9.26
CA ARG A 273 1.10 3.12 8.86
C ARG A 273 -0.42 3.20 8.84
N GLU A 274 -1.11 2.14 8.43
CA GLU A 274 -2.57 2.01 8.58
C GLU A 274 -2.99 2.12 10.06
N ALA A 275 -2.32 1.40 10.95
CA ALA A 275 -2.56 1.49 12.39
C ALA A 275 -2.28 2.91 12.92
N ALA A 276 -1.17 3.53 12.52
CA ALA A 276 -0.84 4.91 12.88
C ALA A 276 -1.88 5.91 12.36
N ALA A 277 -2.39 5.73 11.12
CA ALA A 277 -3.44 6.57 10.55
C ALA A 277 -4.77 6.45 11.31
N LEU A 278 -5.04 5.29 11.89
CA LEU A 278 -6.22 5.00 12.71
C LEU A 278 -6.04 5.31 14.19
N GLY A 279 -4.86 5.85 14.61
CA GLY A 279 -4.55 6.13 16.02
C GLY A 279 -4.43 4.87 16.88
N ILE A 280 -4.07 3.74 16.26
CA ILE A 280 -3.87 2.46 16.95
C ILE A 280 -2.39 2.27 17.25
N PRO A 281 -1.99 1.88 18.48
CA PRO A 281 -0.60 1.62 18.81
C PRO A 281 0.08 0.71 17.78
N ALA A 282 1.14 1.21 17.16
CA ALA A 282 1.82 0.57 16.05
C ALA A 282 3.29 0.35 16.34
N TYR A 283 3.76 -0.88 16.13
CA TYR A 283 5.14 -1.30 16.36
C TYR A 283 5.72 -1.90 15.08
N SER A 284 6.73 -1.23 14.53
CA SER A 284 7.43 -1.72 13.34
C SER A 284 8.63 -2.58 13.72
N ILE A 285 8.59 -3.84 13.33
CA ILE A 285 9.73 -4.77 13.43
C ILE A 285 10.47 -4.89 12.08
N PHE A 286 10.30 -3.88 11.21
CA PHE A 286 10.99 -3.83 9.93
C PHE A 286 12.47 -3.48 10.13
N ALA A 287 13.37 -4.42 9.82
CA ALA A 287 14.81 -4.29 10.02
C ALA A 287 15.57 -3.64 8.84
N GLY A 288 14.85 -3.22 7.77
CA GLY A 288 15.44 -2.50 6.64
C GLY A 288 15.80 -1.04 6.96
N LYS A 289 16.19 -0.27 5.95
CA LYS A 289 16.46 1.17 6.12
C LYS A 289 15.20 1.90 6.54
N LYS A 290 15.31 2.82 7.49
CA LYS A 290 14.20 3.64 7.97
C LYS A 290 13.79 4.63 6.87
N GLY A 291 12.51 4.68 6.53
CA GLY A 291 11.94 5.65 5.60
C GLY A 291 11.62 6.98 6.29
N ALA A 292 11.60 8.08 5.53
CA ALA A 292 11.32 9.42 6.04
C ALA A 292 9.91 9.52 6.68
N VAL A 293 8.92 8.85 6.10
CA VAL A 293 7.55 8.77 6.66
C VAL A 293 7.54 8.07 8.01
N ASP A 294 8.23 6.91 8.12
CA ASP A 294 8.30 6.16 9.38
C ASP A 294 9.08 6.94 10.46
N ASP A 295 10.09 7.72 10.04
CA ASP A 295 10.84 8.61 10.93
C ASP A 295 9.96 9.72 11.50
N ARG A 296 9.14 10.37 10.66
CA ARG A 296 8.14 11.35 11.10
C ARG A 296 7.16 10.73 12.09
N LEU A 297 6.53 9.61 11.75
CA LEU A 297 5.57 8.93 12.63
C LEU A 297 6.19 8.54 13.98
N SER A 298 7.46 8.14 13.97
CA SER A 298 8.17 7.81 15.21
C SER A 298 8.41 9.05 16.08
N ARG A 299 8.79 10.19 15.48
CA ARG A 299 8.95 11.46 16.22
C ARG A 299 7.62 12.01 16.75
N GLU A 300 6.52 11.76 16.06
CA GLU A 300 5.16 12.11 16.48
C GLU A 300 4.59 11.14 17.54
N GLY A 301 5.32 10.08 17.91
CA GLY A 301 4.84 9.06 18.85
C GLY A 301 3.74 8.14 18.30
N ARG A 302 3.48 8.18 16.99
CA ARG A 302 2.46 7.38 16.30
C ARG A 302 2.96 6.00 15.85
N LEU A 303 4.28 5.78 15.87
CA LEU A 303 4.94 4.53 15.48
C LEU A 303 6.15 4.29 16.35
N VAL A 304 6.24 3.12 16.98
CA VAL A 304 7.43 2.67 17.71
C VAL A 304 8.27 1.77 16.78
N LEU A 305 9.54 2.12 16.63
CA LEU A 305 10.47 1.38 15.78
C LEU A 305 11.29 0.40 16.63
N ILE A 306 11.02 -0.89 16.48
CA ILE A 306 11.77 -1.98 17.13
C ILE A 306 12.90 -2.38 16.19
N ARG A 307 14.12 -1.94 16.50
CA ARG A 307 15.29 -2.07 15.59
C ARG A 307 16.26 -3.16 15.99
N LYS A 308 16.19 -3.62 17.22
CA LYS A 308 17.01 -4.69 17.79
C LYS A 308 16.19 -5.51 18.80
N PRO A 309 16.61 -6.73 19.14
CA PRO A 309 15.84 -7.61 20.01
C PRO A 309 15.51 -7.02 21.39
N GLU A 310 16.39 -6.18 21.94
CA GLU A 310 16.20 -5.52 23.24
C GLU A 310 15.08 -4.49 23.22
N ASP A 311 14.84 -3.87 22.05
CA ASP A 311 13.77 -2.87 21.88
C ASP A 311 12.37 -3.47 22.05
N VAL A 312 12.21 -4.80 22.01
CA VAL A 312 10.94 -5.50 22.21
C VAL A 312 10.33 -5.16 23.58
N ALA A 313 11.14 -4.82 24.58
CA ALA A 313 10.69 -4.37 25.89
C ALA A 313 9.88 -3.05 25.84
N GLN A 314 9.94 -2.28 24.73
CA GLN A 314 9.14 -1.08 24.52
C GLN A 314 7.69 -1.40 24.12
N ILE A 315 7.37 -2.63 23.72
CA ILE A 315 6.01 -3.03 23.31
C ILE A 315 5.14 -3.11 24.57
N ARG A 316 4.06 -2.35 24.56
CA ARG A 316 3.09 -2.33 25.68
C ARG A 316 1.85 -3.13 25.29
N PHE A 317 1.67 -4.29 25.89
CA PHE A 317 0.47 -5.11 25.74
C PHE A 317 -0.63 -4.61 26.67
N VAL A 318 -1.34 -3.57 26.25
CA VAL A 318 -2.37 -2.90 27.05
C VAL A 318 -3.67 -2.84 26.27
N LYS A 319 -4.77 -3.15 26.94
CA LYS A 319 -6.13 -2.97 26.41
C LYS A 319 -6.39 -1.51 26.14
N ARG A 320 -6.97 -1.17 24.98
CA ARG A 320 -7.34 0.20 24.66
C ARG A 320 -8.86 0.36 24.54
N ASP A 321 -9.34 1.58 24.66
CA ASP A 321 -10.68 1.95 24.17
C ASP A 321 -10.65 1.88 22.64
N LYS A 322 -11.59 1.10 22.06
CA LYS A 322 -11.58 0.73 20.63
C LYS A 322 -12.23 1.77 19.72
N GLN A 323 -12.32 3.02 20.16
CA GLN A 323 -12.73 4.12 19.28
C GLN A 323 -11.54 4.52 18.37
N PRO A 324 -11.63 4.30 17.03
CA PRO A 324 -10.56 4.73 16.12
C PRO A 324 -10.43 6.26 16.13
N CYS A 325 -9.24 6.77 16.40
CA CYS A 325 -8.94 8.18 16.25
C CYS A 325 -8.23 8.40 14.92
N ARG A 326 -8.99 8.64 13.85
CA ARG A 326 -8.46 8.84 12.49
C ARG A 326 -7.67 10.14 12.41
N SER A 327 -6.48 10.09 11.82
CA SER A 327 -5.62 11.27 11.62
C SER A 327 -6.15 12.22 10.54
N ASP A 328 -6.80 11.67 9.50
CA ASP A 328 -7.48 12.47 8.47
C ASP A 328 -9.01 12.27 8.54
N LYS A 329 -9.65 13.00 9.46
CA LYS A 329 -11.11 12.93 9.66
C LYS A 329 -11.91 13.53 8.50
N ASN A 330 -11.30 14.41 7.70
CA ASN A 330 -11.96 15.18 6.66
C ASN A 330 -11.69 14.65 5.25
N GLY A 331 -10.90 13.59 5.10
CA GLY A 331 -10.51 13.03 3.79
C GLY A 331 -9.64 13.97 2.95
N CYS A 332 -8.86 14.85 3.60
CA CYS A 332 -8.04 15.85 2.92
C CYS A 332 -7.01 15.21 1.97
N VAL A 333 -6.43 14.08 2.37
CA VAL A 333 -5.43 13.38 1.53
C VAL A 333 -6.11 12.73 0.32
N LEU A 334 -7.29 12.13 0.48
CA LEU A 334 -8.09 11.63 -0.63
C LEU A 334 -8.44 12.75 -1.61
N GLN A 335 -8.96 13.87 -1.10
CA GLN A 335 -9.35 14.99 -1.95
C GLN A 335 -8.16 15.58 -2.71
N PHE A 336 -6.99 15.69 -2.06
CA PHE A 336 -5.75 16.12 -2.73
C PHE A 336 -5.42 15.26 -3.96
N PHE A 337 -5.44 13.93 -3.83
CA PHE A 337 -5.14 13.05 -4.97
C PHE A 337 -6.19 13.15 -6.07
N VAL A 338 -7.47 13.26 -5.72
CA VAL A 338 -8.56 13.44 -6.70
C VAL A 338 -8.38 14.74 -7.47
N ASP A 339 -8.17 15.86 -6.77
CA ASP A 339 -8.00 17.18 -7.38
C ASP A 339 -6.77 17.24 -8.29
N GLU A 340 -5.65 16.70 -7.84
CA GLU A 340 -4.42 16.67 -8.62
C GLU A 340 -4.55 15.79 -9.87
N PHE A 341 -5.19 14.62 -9.78
CA PHE A 341 -5.40 13.78 -10.96
C PHE A 341 -6.31 14.46 -11.98
N VAL A 342 -7.38 15.12 -11.54
CA VAL A 342 -8.27 15.89 -12.42
C VAL A 342 -7.50 17.07 -13.04
N ARG A 343 -6.72 17.82 -12.26
CA ARG A 343 -5.90 18.93 -12.75
C ARG A 343 -4.91 18.47 -13.83
N LEU A 344 -4.19 17.40 -13.59
CA LEU A 344 -3.20 16.85 -14.52
C LEU A 344 -3.85 16.35 -15.82
N ALA A 345 -4.98 15.65 -15.74
CA ALA A 345 -5.72 15.19 -16.90
C ALA A 345 -6.22 16.37 -17.76
N ARG A 346 -6.73 17.42 -17.14
CA ARG A 346 -7.15 18.64 -17.86
C ARG A 346 -5.99 19.39 -18.54
N GLN A 347 -4.85 19.46 -17.84
CA GLN A 347 -3.64 20.11 -18.40
C GLN A 347 -3.18 19.44 -19.70
N THR A 348 -3.26 18.11 -19.77
CA THR A 348 -2.84 17.36 -20.95
C THR A 348 -3.84 17.49 -22.10
N CYS A 349 -5.13 17.53 -21.84
CA CYS A 349 -6.15 17.78 -22.86
C CYS A 349 -5.95 19.14 -23.55
N SER A 350 -5.65 20.19 -22.76
CA SER A 350 -5.43 21.55 -23.27
C SER A 350 -4.15 21.70 -24.12
N GLN A 351 -3.12 20.86 -23.89
CA GLN A 351 -1.89 20.86 -24.69
C GLN A 351 -2.05 20.08 -26.01
N GLY A 352 -2.91 19.08 -26.04
CA GLY A 352 -3.22 18.29 -27.24
C GLY A 352 -3.99 19.08 -28.31
N ASP A 353 -4.80 20.07 -27.92
CA ASP A 353 -5.58 20.93 -28.84
C ASP A 353 -4.76 22.06 -29.44
N LYS A 354 -3.63 22.45 -28.85
CA LYS A 354 -2.73 23.47 -29.37
C LYS A 354 -1.71 22.97 -30.39
N GLY A 355 -1.61 21.66 -30.57
CA GLY A 355 -0.67 21.00 -31.49
C GLY A 355 -1.31 20.44 -32.76
N LYS A 356 -2.58 20.73 -33.01
CA LYS A 356 -3.30 20.45 -34.26
C LYS A 356 -3.58 21.77 -34.94
#